data_ed254319f83957a10a0af9d45bd2c211
#
_entry.id   ed254319f83957a10a0af9d45bd2c211
#
_cell.length_a   1.000
_cell.length_b   1.000
_cell.length_c   1.000
_cell.angle_alpha   90.00
_cell.angle_beta   90.00
_cell.angle_gamma   90.00
#
_symmetry.space_group_name_H-M   'P 1'
#
loop_
_entity.id
_entity.type
_entity.pdbx_description
1 polymer ?
#
loop_
_entity_poly.entity_id
_entity_poly.type
_entity_poly.pdbx_seq_one_letter_code
_entity_poly.pdbx_strand_id
1 'polypeptide(L)'
;MRVRWLRKALRDLDDEAAYIAADDWLAASLVVQRVIAAVGMLAEQPGLGRPGRVPGTRELIVRKTRYIVPYRVRVDSVEVLRVFHTSRRLPGRW
;
A
#
# COMPACT_ATOMS: atom_id res chain seq x y z
N MET A 1 1.60 -16.57 -4.00
CA MET A 1 0.77 -16.31 -2.80
C MET A 1 -0.44 -15.48 -3.16
N ARG A 2 -1.51 -15.63 -2.40
CA ARG A 2 -2.65 -14.72 -2.51
C ARG A 2 -2.31 -13.39 -1.88
N VAL A 3 -2.82 -12.32 -2.47
CA VAL A 3 -2.74 -10.98 -1.88
C VAL A 3 -4.13 -10.61 -1.37
N ARG A 4 -4.22 -10.31 -0.09
CA ARG A 4 -5.46 -9.90 0.56
C ARG A 4 -5.35 -8.45 1.01
N TRP A 5 -6.26 -7.64 0.52
CA TRP A 5 -6.39 -6.26 0.98
C TRP A 5 -7.27 -6.22 2.22
N LEU A 6 -6.72 -5.79 3.35
CA LEU A 6 -7.55 -5.59 4.53
C LEU A 6 -8.43 -4.35 4.34
N ARG A 7 -9.53 -4.32 5.06
CA ARG A 7 -10.53 -3.24 4.91
C ARG A 7 -9.91 -1.84 5.12
N LYS A 8 -9.05 -1.70 6.11
CA LYS A 8 -8.40 -0.41 6.37
C LYS A 8 -7.55 0.05 5.19
N ALA A 9 -6.85 -0.87 4.53
CA ALA A 9 -6.03 -0.54 3.37
C ALA A 9 -6.89 -0.09 2.19
N LEU A 10 -8.00 -0.78 1.94
CA LEU A 10 -8.94 -0.37 0.89
C LEU A 10 -9.51 1.01 1.18
N ARG A 11 -9.87 1.26 2.43
CA ARG A 11 -10.39 2.57 2.84
C ARG A 11 -9.35 3.67 2.66
N ASP A 12 -8.10 3.40 3.05
CA ASP A 12 -7.00 4.35 2.85
C ASP A 12 -6.85 4.69 1.37
N LEU A 13 -6.85 3.67 0.51
CA LEU A 13 -6.69 3.87 -0.94
C LEU A 13 -7.84 4.70 -1.51
N ASP A 14 -9.07 4.41 -1.11
CA ASP A 14 -10.24 5.16 -1.54
C ASP A 14 -10.16 6.62 -1.10
N ASP A 15 -9.78 6.86 0.15
CA ASP A 15 -9.66 8.21 0.71
C ASP A 15 -8.58 9.01 -0.02
N GLU A 16 -7.42 8.39 -0.29
CA GLU A 16 -6.34 9.05 -1.01
C GLU A 16 -6.72 9.34 -2.46
N ALA A 17 -7.39 8.39 -3.12
CA ALA A 17 -7.88 8.60 -4.48
C ALA A 17 -8.87 9.74 -4.56
N ALA A 18 -9.81 9.82 -3.62
CA ALA A 18 -10.80 10.90 -3.57
C ALA A 18 -10.13 12.26 -3.34
N TYR A 19 -9.12 12.30 -2.48
CA TYR A 19 -8.38 13.53 -2.20
C TYR A 19 -7.68 14.05 -3.46
N ILE A 20 -6.99 13.18 -4.19
CA ILE A 20 -6.30 13.55 -5.44
C ILE A 20 -7.33 13.93 -6.51
N ALA A 21 -8.41 13.16 -6.63
CA ALA A 21 -9.42 13.37 -7.67
C ALA A 21 -10.14 14.71 -7.55
N ALA A 22 -10.18 15.30 -6.36
CA ALA A 22 -10.77 16.63 -6.18
C ALA A 22 -10.08 17.67 -7.06
N ASP A 23 -8.77 17.52 -7.31
CA ASP A 23 -8.01 18.42 -8.17
C ASP A 23 -7.77 17.83 -9.56
N ASP A 24 -7.52 16.52 -9.63
CA ASP A 24 -7.09 15.88 -10.87
C ASP A 24 -7.44 14.38 -10.82
N TRP A 25 -8.57 14.04 -11.43
CA TRP A 25 -9.03 12.65 -11.41
C TRP A 25 -8.15 11.71 -12.25
N LEU A 26 -7.49 12.22 -13.30
CA LEU A 26 -6.54 11.40 -14.07
C LEU A 26 -5.33 11.03 -13.21
N ALA A 27 -4.82 11.98 -12.44
CA ALA A 27 -3.72 11.72 -11.51
C ALA A 27 -4.15 10.70 -10.46
N ALA A 28 -5.37 10.80 -9.94
CA ALA A 28 -5.90 9.85 -8.97
C ALA A 28 -5.94 8.44 -9.56
N SER A 29 -6.46 8.30 -10.78
CA SER A 29 -6.54 7.01 -11.46
C SER A 29 -5.16 6.39 -11.65
N LEU A 30 -4.18 7.19 -12.06
CA LEU A 30 -2.82 6.73 -12.29
C LEU A 30 -2.15 6.25 -10.98
N VAL A 31 -2.34 6.99 -9.89
CA VAL A 31 -1.81 6.59 -8.58
C VAL A 31 -2.42 5.26 -8.13
N VAL A 32 -3.74 5.12 -8.23
CA VAL A 32 -4.41 3.87 -7.85
C VAL A 32 -3.88 2.70 -8.66
N GLN A 33 -3.73 2.87 -9.98
CA GLN A 33 -3.19 1.82 -10.84
C GLN A 33 -1.77 1.42 -10.44
N ARG A 34 -0.92 2.40 -10.12
CA ARG A 34 0.45 2.13 -9.69
C ARG A 34 0.50 1.39 -8.36
N VAL A 35 -0.34 1.78 -7.40
CA VAL A 35 -0.43 1.10 -6.11
C VAL A 35 -0.88 -0.34 -6.29
N ILE A 36 -1.95 -0.57 -7.05
CA ILE A 36 -2.49 -1.91 -7.28
C ILE A 36 -1.46 -2.80 -8.00
N ALA A 37 -0.80 -2.26 -9.02
CA ALA A 37 0.22 -3.01 -9.76
C ALA A 37 1.42 -3.39 -8.88
N ALA A 38 1.89 -2.46 -8.05
CA ALA A 38 3.00 -2.72 -7.14
C ALA A 38 2.64 -3.79 -6.11
N VAL A 39 1.46 -3.69 -5.52
CA VAL A 39 0.96 -4.67 -4.55
C VAL A 39 0.79 -6.04 -5.20
N GLY A 40 0.33 -6.09 -6.45
CA GLY A 40 0.17 -7.34 -7.18
C GLY A 40 1.46 -8.14 -7.32
N MET A 41 2.61 -7.46 -7.37
CA MET A 41 3.91 -8.12 -7.45
C MET A 41 4.26 -8.91 -6.19
N LEU A 42 3.64 -8.59 -5.07
CA LEU A 42 3.87 -9.30 -3.80
C LEU A 42 3.40 -10.75 -3.85
N ALA A 43 2.51 -11.10 -4.77
CA ALA A 43 2.06 -12.48 -4.94
C ALA A 43 3.23 -13.42 -5.27
N GLU A 44 4.18 -12.95 -6.08
CA GLU A 44 5.34 -13.73 -6.49
C GLU A 44 6.60 -13.36 -5.71
N GLN A 45 6.67 -12.14 -5.20
CA GLN A 45 7.84 -11.61 -4.47
C GLN A 45 7.41 -11.01 -3.14
N PRO A 46 6.98 -11.83 -2.18
CA PRO A 46 6.48 -11.31 -0.90
C PRO A 46 7.54 -10.57 -0.09
N GLY A 47 8.82 -10.83 -0.31
CA GLY A 47 9.91 -10.14 0.38
C GLY A 47 10.33 -8.82 -0.25
N LEU A 48 9.62 -8.32 -1.27
CA LEU A 48 10.01 -7.14 -2.04
C LEU A 48 10.11 -5.88 -1.20
N GLY A 49 9.22 -5.70 -0.22
CA GLY A 49 9.25 -4.54 0.67
C GLY A 49 10.39 -4.59 1.69
N ARG A 50 10.80 -3.43 2.16
CA ARG A 50 11.80 -3.33 3.22
C ARG A 50 11.20 -3.75 4.57
N PRO A 51 12.04 -4.12 5.57
CA PRO A 51 11.51 -4.34 6.92
C PRO A 51 10.75 -3.12 7.40
N GLY A 52 9.57 -3.35 7.95
CA GLY A 52 8.69 -2.28 8.39
C GLY A 52 9.07 -1.74 9.76
N ARG A 53 8.58 -0.54 10.07
CA ARG A 53 8.78 0.06 11.39
C ARG A 53 8.03 -0.69 12.50
N VAL A 54 6.94 -1.36 12.13
CA VAL A 54 6.21 -2.23 13.05
C VAL A 54 6.79 -3.64 12.94
N PRO A 55 7.21 -4.26 14.05
CA PRO A 55 7.78 -5.62 13.99
C PRO A 55 6.86 -6.61 13.29
N GLY A 56 7.45 -7.48 12.48
CA GLY A 56 6.70 -8.50 11.73
C GLY A 56 6.04 -7.99 10.46
N THR A 57 6.25 -6.73 10.10
CA THR A 57 5.69 -6.15 8.88
C THR A 57 6.78 -5.72 7.92
N ARG A 58 6.38 -5.46 6.68
CA ARG A 58 7.21 -4.87 5.64
C ARG A 58 6.52 -3.64 5.07
N GLU A 59 7.27 -2.79 4.42
CA GLU A 59 6.76 -1.59 3.76
C GLU A 59 7.17 -1.59 2.30
N LEU A 60 6.18 -1.60 1.41
CA LEU A 60 6.42 -1.51 -0.03
C LEU A 60 6.41 -0.06 -0.44
N ILE A 61 7.51 0.41 -1.02
CA ILE A 61 7.58 1.74 -1.62
C ILE A 61 7.01 1.64 -3.03
N VAL A 62 5.95 2.40 -3.30
CA VAL A 62 5.33 2.41 -4.62
C VAL A 62 6.06 3.43 -5.50
N ARG A 63 6.82 2.95 -6.47
CA ARG A 63 7.65 3.79 -7.33
C ARG A 63 6.79 4.78 -8.12
N LYS A 64 7.35 5.97 -8.36
CA LYS A 64 6.70 7.08 -9.07
C LYS A 64 5.46 7.60 -8.36
N THR A 65 5.34 7.33 -7.08
CA THR A 65 4.32 7.88 -6.20
C THR A 65 4.95 8.29 -4.88
N ARG A 66 4.14 8.92 -4.03
CA ARG A 66 4.55 9.25 -2.66
C ARG A 66 3.87 8.34 -1.65
N TYR A 67 3.59 7.09 -2.06
CA TYR A 67 2.87 6.16 -1.19
C TYR A 67 3.73 4.99 -0.78
N ILE A 68 3.51 4.55 0.45
CA ILE A 68 4.04 3.30 0.98
C ILE A 68 2.87 2.41 1.39
N VAL A 69 3.09 1.11 1.30
CA VAL A 69 2.07 0.11 1.60
C VAL A 69 2.62 -0.85 2.64
N PRO A 70 2.28 -0.66 3.92
CA PRO A 70 2.57 -1.66 4.94
C PRO A 70 1.82 -2.96 4.69
N TYR A 71 2.53 -4.08 4.81
CA TYR A 71 1.95 -5.40 4.63
C TYR A 71 2.67 -6.41 5.52
N ARG A 72 2.09 -7.59 5.66
CA ARG A 72 2.75 -8.71 6.33
C ARG A 72 2.55 -9.98 5.55
N VAL A 73 3.54 -10.88 5.66
CA VAL A 73 3.53 -12.16 4.97
C VAL A 73 3.04 -13.22 5.94
N ARG A 74 2.01 -13.94 5.54
CA ARG A 74 1.49 -15.11 6.24
C ARG A 74 1.96 -16.38 5.52
N VAL A 75 1.54 -17.54 6.03
CA VAL A 75 1.93 -18.83 5.45
C VAL A 75 1.52 -18.95 3.99
N ASP A 76 0.31 -18.52 3.64
CA ASP A 76 -0.27 -18.70 2.31
C ASP A 76 -0.71 -17.42 1.64
N SER A 77 -0.50 -16.26 2.28
CA SER A 77 -1.01 -15.00 1.77
C SER A 77 -0.15 -13.82 2.21
N VAL A 78 -0.28 -12.74 1.46
CA VAL A 78 0.22 -11.42 1.83
C VAL A 78 -1.00 -10.59 2.24
N GLU A 79 -0.94 -10.00 3.42
CA GLU A 79 -2.01 -9.12 3.91
C GLU A 79 -1.57 -7.67 3.77
N VAL A 80 -2.27 -6.92 2.94
CA VAL A 80 -2.04 -5.48 2.80
C VAL A 80 -2.74 -4.78 3.95
N LEU A 81 -1.96 -4.08 4.78
CA LEU A 81 -2.45 -3.53 6.05
C LEU A 81 -2.96 -2.10 5.90
N ARG A 82 -2.21 -1.26 5.23
CA ARG A 82 -2.52 0.17 5.09
C ARG A 82 -1.97 0.71 3.77
N VAL A 83 -2.37 1.94 3.43
CA VAL A 83 -1.75 2.74 2.36
C VAL A 83 -1.54 4.15 2.92
N PHE A 84 -0.30 4.63 2.93
CA PHE A 84 0.04 5.94 3.50
C PHE A 84 0.83 6.81 2.53
N HIS A 85 0.54 8.10 2.59
CA HIS A 85 1.36 9.10 1.91
C HIS A 85 2.61 9.36 2.76
N THR A 86 3.80 9.37 2.12
CA THR A 86 5.07 9.46 2.83
C THR A 86 5.30 10.79 3.54
N SER A 87 4.62 11.86 3.12
CA SER A 87 4.78 13.17 3.76
C SER A 87 3.95 13.31 5.04
N ARG A 88 3.10 12.35 5.35
CA ARG A 88 2.31 12.38 6.57
C ARG A 88 3.02 11.65 7.69
N ARG A 89 2.69 12.05 8.92
CA ARG A 89 3.19 11.35 10.09
C ARG A 89 2.59 9.96 10.12
N LEU A 90 3.46 8.93 10.12
CA LEU A 90 3.03 7.55 10.14
C LEU A 90 2.80 7.07 11.57
N PRO A 91 1.76 6.26 11.82
CA PRO A 91 1.52 5.73 13.15
C PRO A 91 2.59 4.71 13.54
N GLY A 92 2.72 4.46 14.83
CA GLY A 92 3.65 3.46 15.36
C GLY A 92 3.14 2.03 15.24
N ARG A 93 1.91 1.86 14.75
CA ARG A 93 1.31 0.54 14.48
C ARG A 93 0.23 0.69 13.42
N TRP A 94 -0.05 -0.40 12.78
CA TRP A 94 -1.04 -0.43 11.71
C TRP A 94 -2.43 -0.85 12.22
#